data_e15032779552e90bd11b44636001d080
#
_entry.id   e15032779552e90bd11b44636001d080
#
_cell.length_a   1.000
_cell.length_b   1.000
_cell.length_c   1.000
_cell.angle_alpha   90.00
_cell.angle_beta   90.00
_cell.angle_gamma   90.00
#
_symmetry.space_group_name_H-M   'P 1'
#
loop_
_entity.id
_entity.type
_entity.pdbx_description
1 polymer ?
#
loop_
_entity_poly.entity_id
_entity_poly.type
_entity_poly.pdbx_seq_one_letter_code
_entity_poly.pdbx_strand_id
1 'polypeptide(L)'
;MWIIILVAALYAFTTLATREDGSVSDIAGFTPLAVQSDSMAPTFNAGDLIIIRKCDTSTLEKGDIITFHTIINNEFALNTHRIDEIQEQGGVRSYVTKGDNNLIADVHMITDGDIVGKFVTRLPKFGKVVDFLSSSMGFLLVIVLPLL
;
A
#
# COMPACT_ATOMS: atom_id res chain seq x y z
N MET A 1 -24.54 10.05 -18.99
CA MET A 1 -24.81 9.09 -17.88
C MET A 1 -23.59 8.20 -17.58
N TRP A 2 -22.96 7.58 -18.58
CA TRP A 2 -21.75 6.73 -18.38
C TRP A 2 -20.55 7.47 -17.78
N ILE A 3 -20.35 8.75 -18.10
CA ILE A 3 -19.25 9.56 -17.55
C ILE A 3 -19.40 9.72 -16.03
N ILE A 4 -20.62 9.93 -15.54
CA ILE A 4 -20.88 10.07 -14.09
C ILE A 4 -20.57 8.76 -13.36
N ILE A 5 -20.92 7.62 -13.94
CA ILE A 5 -20.63 6.30 -13.38
C ILE A 5 -19.12 6.05 -13.34
N LEU A 6 -18.41 6.40 -14.41
CA LEU A 6 -16.94 6.26 -14.45
C LEU A 6 -16.24 7.17 -13.43
N VAL A 7 -16.70 8.42 -13.32
CA VAL A 7 -16.15 9.36 -12.34
C VAL A 7 -16.44 8.91 -10.91
N ALA A 8 -17.66 8.43 -10.62
CA ALA A 8 -18.01 7.89 -9.32
C ALA A 8 -17.21 6.63 -8.98
N ALA A 9 -17.00 5.73 -9.95
CA ALA A 9 -16.19 4.54 -9.78
C ALA A 9 -14.71 4.90 -9.54
N LEU A 10 -14.19 5.87 -10.27
CA LEU A 10 -12.82 6.37 -10.08
C LEU A 10 -12.66 7.01 -8.70
N TYR A 11 -13.63 7.81 -8.28
CA TYR A 11 -13.62 8.42 -6.93
C TYR A 11 -13.67 7.36 -5.84
N ALA A 12 -14.56 6.37 -5.95
CA ALA A 12 -14.62 5.27 -4.99
C ALA A 12 -13.29 4.50 -4.96
N PHE A 13 -12.69 4.23 -6.10
CA PHE A 13 -11.37 3.60 -6.19
C PHE A 13 -10.29 4.44 -5.51
N THR A 14 -10.26 5.75 -5.74
CA THR A 14 -9.25 6.62 -5.12
C THR A 14 -9.40 6.71 -3.62
N THR A 15 -10.63 6.80 -3.10
CA THR A 15 -10.88 6.83 -1.65
C THR A 15 -10.46 5.52 -0.96
N LEU A 16 -10.61 4.38 -1.65
CA LEU A 16 -10.14 3.09 -1.15
C LEU A 16 -8.61 3.02 -1.11
N ALA A 17 -7.95 3.58 -2.12
CA ALA A 17 -6.49 3.54 -2.25
C ALA A 17 -5.74 4.48 -1.27
N THR A 18 -6.41 5.52 -0.77
CA THR A 18 -5.80 6.56 0.08
C THR A 18 -6.20 6.49 1.55
N ARG A 19 -6.84 5.41 1.98
CA ARG A 19 -7.21 5.26 3.39
C ARG A 19 -5.97 5.14 4.27
N GLU A 20 -5.82 6.11 5.17
CA GLU A 20 -4.73 6.16 6.15
C GLU A 20 -5.05 5.46 7.48
N ASP A 21 -6.29 5.01 7.66
CA ASP A 21 -6.79 4.44 8.91
C ASP A 21 -6.32 3.01 9.20
N GLY A 22 -5.40 2.49 8.40
CA GLY A 22 -4.92 1.10 8.52
C GLY A 22 -5.95 0.05 8.10
N SER A 23 -7.14 0.48 7.69
CA SER A 23 -8.12 -0.43 7.09
C SER A 23 -7.80 -0.64 5.62
N VAL A 24 -7.74 -1.89 5.21
CA VAL A 24 -7.43 -2.28 3.83
C VAL A 24 -8.70 -2.78 3.17
N SER A 25 -9.10 -2.09 2.12
CA SER A 25 -10.22 -2.55 1.29
C SER A 25 -9.66 -3.31 0.10
N ASP A 26 -10.05 -4.56 -0.05
CA ASP A 26 -9.64 -5.37 -1.18
C ASP A 26 -10.73 -5.46 -2.25
N ILE A 27 -10.31 -5.47 -3.50
CA ILE A 27 -11.15 -5.74 -4.65
C ILE A 27 -10.67 -7.06 -5.24
N ALA A 28 -11.46 -8.12 -5.06
CA ALA A 28 -11.10 -9.46 -5.52
C ALA A 28 -9.73 -9.97 -5.01
N GLY A 29 -9.36 -9.62 -3.79
CA GLY A 29 -8.07 -9.97 -3.17
C GLY A 29 -6.91 -9.05 -3.54
N PHE A 30 -7.13 -8.04 -4.36
CA PHE A 30 -6.13 -7.02 -4.72
C PHE A 30 -6.43 -5.71 -4.00
N THR A 31 -5.39 -5.03 -3.55
CA THR A 31 -5.51 -3.74 -2.88
C THR A 31 -4.58 -2.72 -3.55
N PRO A 32 -5.11 -1.61 -4.04
CA PRO A 32 -4.29 -0.49 -4.50
C PRO A 32 -3.82 0.36 -3.31
N LEU A 33 -2.57 0.77 -3.33
CA LEU A 33 -1.97 1.64 -2.30
C LEU A 33 -1.14 2.75 -2.97
N ALA A 34 -1.34 3.99 -2.54
CA ALA A 34 -0.50 5.11 -2.94
C ALA A 34 0.79 5.13 -2.12
N VAL A 35 1.93 5.21 -2.79
CA VAL A 35 3.25 5.21 -2.13
C VAL A 35 3.57 6.63 -1.63
N GLN A 36 3.81 6.75 -0.32
CA GLN A 36 3.99 8.04 0.34
C GLN A 36 5.46 8.43 0.55
N SER A 37 6.40 7.48 0.46
CA SER A 37 7.81 7.74 0.70
C SER A 37 8.72 7.05 -0.31
N ASP A 38 9.98 7.44 -0.33
CA ASP A 38 11.00 6.84 -1.20
C ASP A 38 11.80 5.71 -0.53
N SER A 39 11.28 5.12 0.54
CA SER A 39 11.99 4.06 1.28
C SER A 39 12.25 2.80 0.44
N MET A 40 11.50 2.61 -0.63
CA MET A 40 11.65 1.48 -1.57
C MET A 40 12.26 1.88 -2.90
N ALA A 41 12.71 3.13 -3.06
CA ALA A 41 13.37 3.55 -4.29
C ALA A 41 14.64 2.72 -4.56
N PRO A 42 14.97 2.39 -5.81
CA PRO A 42 14.26 2.71 -7.06
C PRO A 42 13.18 1.70 -7.46
N THR A 43 12.87 0.71 -6.64
CA THR A 43 11.88 -0.33 -6.95
C THR A 43 10.50 0.28 -7.18
N PHE A 44 10.06 1.16 -6.29
CA PHE A 44 8.98 2.12 -6.51
C PHE A 44 9.24 3.37 -5.68
N ASN A 45 8.63 4.48 -6.09
CA ASN A 45 8.92 5.79 -5.54
C ASN A 45 7.66 6.44 -4.97
N ALA A 46 7.84 7.45 -4.13
CA ALA A 46 6.73 8.28 -3.68
C ALA A 46 5.96 8.83 -4.90
N GLY A 47 4.65 8.77 -4.86
CA GLY A 47 3.78 9.16 -5.97
C GLY A 47 3.42 8.03 -6.94
N ASP A 48 3.98 6.85 -6.77
CA ASP A 48 3.56 5.66 -7.49
C ASP A 48 2.30 5.04 -6.84
N LEU A 49 1.56 4.26 -7.60
CA LEU A 49 0.54 3.37 -7.09
C LEU A 49 1.08 1.95 -7.13
N ILE A 50 0.93 1.20 -6.05
CA ILE A 50 1.25 -0.23 -6.02
C ILE A 50 -0.01 -1.05 -5.84
N ILE A 51 0.02 -2.24 -6.39
CA ILE A 51 -1.02 -3.25 -6.17
C ILE A 51 -0.44 -4.37 -5.34
N ILE A 52 -1.10 -4.68 -4.24
CA ILE A 52 -0.77 -5.82 -3.39
C ILE A 52 -1.88 -6.86 -3.47
N ARG A 53 -1.55 -8.09 -3.13
CA ARG A 53 -2.48 -9.22 -3.11
C ARG A 53 -2.37 -9.95 -1.78
N LYS A 54 -3.52 -10.34 -1.22
CA LYS A 54 -3.54 -11.28 -0.11
C LYS A 54 -2.79 -12.56 -0.49
N CYS A 55 -1.95 -13.04 0.41
CA CYS A 55 -1.13 -14.22 0.18
C CYS A 55 -1.19 -15.17 1.38
N ASP A 56 -0.87 -16.43 1.13
CA ASP A 56 -0.55 -17.37 2.17
C ASP A 56 0.86 -17.04 2.70
N THR A 57 0.96 -16.66 3.97
CA THR A 57 2.24 -16.25 4.58
C THR A 57 3.26 -17.39 4.63
N SER A 58 2.81 -18.64 4.61
CA SER A 58 3.71 -19.81 4.55
C SER A 58 4.52 -19.88 3.25
N THR A 59 4.08 -19.21 2.20
CA THR A 59 4.76 -19.16 0.89
C THR A 59 5.76 -18.01 0.76
N LEU A 60 5.83 -17.12 1.74
CA LEU A 60 6.73 -15.98 1.71
C LEU A 60 8.19 -16.41 1.85
N GLU A 61 9.04 -15.75 1.07
CA GLU A 61 10.47 -15.99 1.03
C GLU A 61 11.25 -14.68 1.23
N LYS A 62 12.51 -14.81 1.63
CA LYS A 62 13.45 -13.68 1.64
C LYS A 62 13.50 -13.04 0.24
N GLY A 63 13.41 -11.72 0.21
CA GLY A 63 13.36 -10.93 -1.03
C GLY A 63 11.96 -10.56 -1.49
N ASP A 64 10.92 -11.19 -0.95
CA ASP A 64 9.54 -10.78 -1.22
C ASP A 64 9.25 -9.41 -0.61
N ILE A 65 8.44 -8.62 -1.31
CA ILE A 65 7.99 -7.32 -0.82
C ILE A 65 6.59 -7.50 -0.22
N ILE A 66 6.43 -7.09 1.03
CA ILE A 66 5.18 -7.25 1.77
C ILE A 66 4.68 -5.91 2.30
N THR A 67 3.36 -5.78 2.36
CA THR A 67 2.69 -4.70 3.10
C THR A 67 2.17 -5.25 4.41
N PHE A 68 2.41 -4.53 5.48
CA PHE A 68 2.11 -4.96 6.84
C PHE A 68 1.68 -3.80 7.73
N HIS A 69 0.91 -4.14 8.77
CA HIS A 69 0.59 -3.20 9.84
C HIS A 69 1.78 -3.00 10.75
N THR A 70 2.06 -1.76 11.07
CA THR A 70 3.12 -1.37 11.99
C THR A 70 2.72 -0.14 12.80
N ILE A 71 3.60 0.31 13.68
CA ILE A 71 3.42 1.53 14.44
C ILE A 71 4.53 2.50 14.05
N ILE A 72 4.13 3.65 13.54
CA ILE A 72 5.03 4.76 13.20
C ILE A 72 4.60 5.98 14.00
N ASN A 73 5.51 6.58 14.77
CA ASN A 73 5.24 7.76 15.62
C ASN A 73 4.02 7.56 16.56
N ASN A 74 3.91 6.38 17.18
CA ASN A 74 2.79 5.96 18.05
C ASN A 74 1.42 5.87 17.36
N GLU A 75 1.38 5.83 16.05
CA GLU A 75 0.16 5.65 15.26
C GLU A 75 0.22 4.35 14.46
N PHE A 76 -0.92 3.69 14.32
CA PHE A 76 -1.04 2.54 13.43
C PHE A 76 -0.89 3.00 11.99
N ALA A 77 -0.03 2.31 11.24
CA ALA A 77 0.24 2.62 9.84
C ALA A 77 0.46 1.35 9.03
N LEU A 78 0.30 1.47 7.72
CA LEU A 78 0.75 0.47 6.76
C LEU A 78 2.15 0.83 6.27
N ASN A 79 3.01 -0.16 6.17
CA ASN A 79 4.33 -0.03 5.57
C ASN A 79 4.55 -1.13 4.54
N THR A 80 5.35 -0.84 3.52
CA THR A 80 5.67 -1.81 2.46
C THR A 80 7.18 -1.85 2.27
N HIS A 81 7.79 -2.93 2.70
CA HIS A 81 9.23 -3.15 2.63
C HIS A 81 9.53 -4.57 2.16
N ARG A 82 10.80 -4.82 1.86
CA ARG A 82 11.29 -6.14 1.43
C ARG A 82 11.66 -6.99 2.64
N ILE A 83 11.35 -8.29 2.58
CA ILE A 83 11.80 -9.26 3.59
C ILE A 83 13.31 -9.43 3.45
N ASP A 84 14.04 -9.04 4.47
CA ASP A 84 15.50 -9.17 4.57
C ASP A 84 15.91 -10.49 5.21
N GLU A 85 15.13 -10.95 6.19
CA GLU A 85 15.37 -12.22 6.89
C GLU A 85 14.06 -12.80 7.38
N ILE A 86 13.96 -14.13 7.36
CA ILE A 86 12.86 -14.89 7.97
C ILE A 86 13.45 -15.70 9.11
N GLN A 87 12.88 -15.56 10.30
CA GLN A 87 13.22 -16.33 11.49
C GLN A 87 12.05 -17.25 11.83
N GLU A 88 12.36 -18.50 12.11
CA GLU A 88 11.37 -19.48 12.52
C GLU A 88 11.78 -20.09 13.86
N GLN A 89 10.89 -19.97 14.85
CA GLN A 89 11.13 -20.48 16.18
C GLN A 89 9.83 -21.07 16.76
N GLY A 90 9.86 -22.34 17.11
CA GLY A 90 8.71 -23.01 17.70
C GLY A 90 7.47 -23.05 16.78
N GLY A 91 7.67 -23.11 15.46
CA GLY A 91 6.59 -23.08 14.47
C GLY A 91 6.03 -21.67 14.17
N VAL A 92 6.56 -20.64 14.81
CA VAL A 92 6.19 -19.24 14.58
C VAL A 92 7.22 -18.57 13.67
N ARG A 93 6.75 -17.96 12.59
CA ARG A 93 7.58 -17.20 11.65
C ARG A 93 7.55 -15.72 12.00
N SER A 94 8.73 -15.11 11.95
CA SER A 94 8.91 -13.65 12.11
C SER A 94 9.76 -13.14 10.96
N TYR A 95 9.49 -11.91 10.56
CA TYR A 95 10.10 -11.31 9.39
C TYR A 95 10.83 -10.04 9.80
N VAL A 96 12.10 -9.95 9.41
CA VAL A 96 12.86 -8.71 9.43
C VAL A 96 12.73 -8.07 8.08
N THR A 97 12.25 -6.84 8.05
CA THR A 97 12.01 -6.10 6.82
C THR A 97 12.98 -4.93 6.66
N LYS A 98 13.20 -4.53 5.43
CA LYS A 98 14.09 -3.41 5.10
C LYS A 98 13.62 -2.72 3.84
N GLY A 99 13.57 -1.39 3.86
CA GLY A 99 13.36 -0.60 2.66
C GLY A 99 14.55 -0.68 1.72
N ASP A 100 14.31 -0.81 0.42
CA ASP A 100 15.38 -0.92 -0.59
C ASP A 100 16.33 0.30 -0.60
N ASN A 101 15.82 1.45 -0.22
CA ASN A 101 16.60 2.70 -0.10
C ASN A 101 17.14 2.96 1.31
N ASN A 102 16.91 2.07 2.25
CA ASN A 102 17.35 2.24 3.63
C ASN A 102 18.66 1.48 3.87
N LEU A 103 19.55 2.06 4.69
CA LEU A 103 20.84 1.44 5.03
C LEU A 103 20.71 0.34 6.08
N ILE A 104 19.70 0.43 6.93
CA ILE A 104 19.49 -0.50 8.06
C ILE A 104 18.10 -1.13 7.97
N ALA A 105 17.97 -2.34 8.52
CA ALA A 105 16.71 -3.03 8.66
C ALA A 105 15.77 -2.31 9.64
N ASP A 106 14.47 -2.56 9.49
CA ASP A 106 13.45 -2.04 10.38
C ASP A 106 13.63 -2.63 11.80
N VAL A 107 13.35 -1.83 12.81
CA VAL A 107 13.55 -2.22 14.22
C VAL A 107 12.49 -3.22 14.67
N HIS A 108 11.26 -3.09 14.19
CA HIS A 108 10.17 -3.96 14.59
C HIS A 108 10.11 -5.21 13.72
N MET A 109 10.06 -6.37 14.37
CA MET A 109 9.81 -7.63 13.69
C MET A 109 8.32 -7.78 13.36
N ILE A 110 8.05 -8.31 12.19
CA ILE A 110 6.71 -8.53 11.68
C ILE A 110 6.35 -10.02 11.85
N THR A 111 5.12 -10.28 12.23
CA THR A 111 4.56 -11.63 12.33
C THR A 111 3.52 -11.87 11.24
N ASP A 112 3.10 -13.13 11.06
CA ASP A 112 2.09 -13.48 10.06
C ASP A 112 0.80 -12.66 10.18
N GLY A 113 0.37 -12.37 11.42
CA GLY A 113 -0.84 -11.60 11.69
C GLY A 113 -0.77 -10.13 11.28
N ASP A 114 0.43 -9.58 11.11
CA ASP A 114 0.64 -8.19 10.71
C ASP A 114 0.61 -8.02 9.19
N ILE A 115 0.75 -9.09 8.43
CA ILE A 115 0.90 -9.05 6.98
C ILE A 115 -0.45 -8.87 6.31
N VAL A 116 -0.56 -7.84 5.48
CA VAL A 116 -1.76 -7.52 4.69
C VAL A 116 -1.70 -8.20 3.33
N GLY A 117 -0.56 -8.18 2.68
CA GLY A 117 -0.40 -8.78 1.37
C GLY A 117 1.00 -8.66 0.80
N LYS A 118 1.17 -9.26 -0.37
CA LYS A 118 2.42 -9.28 -1.14
C LYS A 118 2.31 -8.36 -2.35
N PHE A 119 3.39 -7.64 -2.63
CA PHE A 119 3.51 -6.77 -3.80
C PHE A 119 3.34 -7.57 -5.10
N VAL A 120 2.56 -7.02 -6.03
CA VAL A 120 2.31 -7.59 -7.37
C VAL A 120 2.95 -6.74 -8.44
N THR A 121 2.60 -5.45 -8.47
CA THR A 121 3.08 -4.52 -9.51
C THR A 121 3.01 -3.08 -9.05
N ARG A 122 3.68 -2.20 -9.80
CA ARG A 122 3.57 -0.76 -9.61
C ARG A 122 3.02 -0.10 -10.87
N LEU A 123 2.31 1.00 -10.65
CA LEU A 123 1.87 1.92 -11.69
C LEU A 123 2.57 3.26 -11.44
N PRO A 124 3.63 3.60 -12.20
CA PRO A 124 4.42 4.81 -11.96
C PRO A 124 3.58 6.07 -12.03
N LYS A 125 3.72 6.97 -11.05
CA LYS A 125 3.06 8.29 -10.96
C LYS A 125 1.54 8.26 -10.79
N PHE A 126 0.88 7.12 -10.84
CA PHE A 126 -0.57 7.00 -10.64
C PHE A 126 -1.00 7.34 -9.21
N GLY A 127 -0.13 7.17 -8.22
CA GLY A 127 -0.40 7.59 -6.85
C GLY A 127 -0.69 9.09 -6.74
N LYS A 128 0.02 9.93 -7.49
CA LYS A 128 -0.24 11.39 -7.54
C LYS A 128 -1.61 11.73 -8.10
N VAL A 129 -2.05 10.99 -9.12
CA VAL A 129 -3.40 11.15 -9.69
C VAL A 129 -4.46 10.77 -8.65
N VAL A 130 -4.25 9.66 -7.95
CA VAL A 130 -5.12 9.17 -6.88
C VAL A 130 -5.19 10.19 -5.74
N ASP A 131 -4.06 10.69 -5.27
CA ASP A 131 -3.99 11.71 -4.21
C ASP A 131 -4.71 13.01 -4.61
N PHE A 132 -4.50 13.47 -5.85
CA PHE A 132 -5.19 14.65 -6.36
C PHE A 132 -6.71 14.46 -6.39
N LEU A 133 -7.19 13.34 -6.95
CA LEU A 133 -8.62 13.05 -7.04
C LEU A 133 -9.28 12.85 -5.67
N SER A 134 -8.52 12.38 -4.67
CA SER A 134 -8.99 12.23 -3.29
C SER A 134 -8.96 13.54 -2.50
N SER A 135 -8.27 14.56 -3.01
CA SER A 135 -8.22 15.88 -2.38
C SER A 135 -9.54 16.62 -2.56
N SER A 136 -9.79 17.60 -1.66
CA SER A 136 -10.98 18.46 -1.76
C SER A 136 -11.06 19.20 -3.10
N MET A 137 -9.92 19.60 -3.65
CA MET A 137 -9.86 20.27 -4.96
C MET A 137 -10.16 19.31 -6.11
N GLY A 138 -9.63 18.09 -6.05
CA GLY A 138 -9.94 17.07 -7.03
C GLY A 138 -11.43 16.70 -7.02
N PHE A 139 -12.02 16.52 -5.85
CA PHE A 139 -13.44 16.29 -5.70
C PHE A 139 -14.28 17.42 -6.31
N LEU A 140 -13.94 18.67 -6.00
CA LEU A 140 -14.64 19.85 -6.53
C LEU A 140 -14.56 19.92 -8.05
N LEU A 141 -13.35 19.78 -8.62
CA LEU A 141 -13.12 19.96 -10.05
C LEU A 141 -13.65 18.80 -10.88
N VAL A 142 -13.54 17.57 -10.40
CA VAL A 142 -13.86 16.38 -11.18
C VAL A 142 -15.30 15.92 -10.99
N ILE A 143 -15.88 16.15 -9.82
CA ILE A 143 -17.21 15.66 -9.48
C ILE A 143 -18.24 16.78 -9.42
N VAL A 144 -17.97 17.82 -8.65
CA VAL A 144 -18.96 18.88 -8.43
C VAL A 144 -19.13 19.76 -9.66
N LEU A 145 -18.04 20.21 -10.26
CA LEU A 145 -18.09 21.13 -11.40
C LEU A 145 -18.82 20.55 -12.63
N PRO A 146 -18.62 19.29 -13.04
CA PRO A 146 -19.37 18.71 -14.17
C PRO A 146 -20.85 18.46 -13.89
N LEU A 147 -21.28 18.51 -12.63
CA LEU A 147 -22.68 18.31 -12.23
C LEU A 147 -23.46 19.63 -12.12
N LEU A 148 -22.77 20.78 -12.17
CA LEU A 148 -23.38 22.11 -12.17
C LEU A 148 -23.76 22.56 -13.57
#